data_a6a8b9e94095a7bcd4c6911594255ee8
#
_entry.id   a6a8b9e94095a7bcd4c6911594255ee8
#
_cell.length_a   1.000
_cell.length_b   1.000
_cell.length_c   1.000
_cell.angle_alpha   90.00
_cell.angle_beta   90.00
_cell.angle_gamma   90.00
#
_symmetry.space_group_name_H-M   'P 1'
#
loop_
_entity.id
_entity.type
_entity.pdbx_description
1 polymer ?
#
loop_
_entity_poly.entity_id
_entity_poly.type
_entity_poly.pdbx_seq_one_letter_code
_entity_poly.pdbx_strand_id
1 'polypeptide(L)'
;MKNTLRLIGAVLACTLWASAFAGYADDRAEIENLSNRYMVAVDSGDMDTVMATWADDGVLEWASGTERGKAAIRKAMAGFSGARAASMPPGATSWPRSRHFILNHVIDVHGNTAKSTAYWFEITNSTPQKDVQLVYFGHYEDELVKRNGHWLFKLRKVYNESLGNRALFYPGLGERDPRQK
;
A
#
# COMPACT_ATOMS: atom_id res chain seq x y z
N MET A 1 -10.32 -39.79 37.67
CA MET A 1 -9.38 -39.69 36.50
C MET A 1 -10.04 -39.27 35.19
N LYS A 2 -11.32 -39.63 34.89
CA LYS A 2 -11.95 -39.24 33.59
C LYS A 2 -12.32 -37.74 33.47
N ASN A 3 -12.54 -37.02 34.56
CA ASN A 3 -12.91 -35.61 34.54
C ASN A 3 -11.70 -34.66 34.38
N THR A 4 -10.52 -35.06 34.87
CA THR A 4 -9.27 -34.28 34.73
C THR A 4 -8.76 -34.24 33.28
N LEU A 5 -8.93 -35.32 32.51
CA LEU A 5 -8.53 -35.37 31.10
C LEU A 5 -9.41 -34.45 30.23
N ARG A 6 -10.70 -34.28 30.55
CA ARG A 6 -11.62 -33.38 29.82
C ARG A 6 -11.29 -31.91 30.05
N LEU A 7 -10.88 -31.51 31.25
CA LEU A 7 -10.48 -30.14 31.56
C LEU A 7 -9.18 -29.75 30.86
N ILE A 8 -8.20 -30.67 30.81
CA ILE A 8 -6.91 -30.40 30.14
C ILE A 8 -7.11 -30.21 28.61
N GLY A 9 -7.98 -31.04 28.00
CA GLY A 9 -8.29 -30.90 26.57
C GLY A 9 -9.00 -29.58 26.24
N ALA A 10 -9.91 -29.10 27.10
CA ALA A 10 -10.60 -27.83 26.90
C ALA A 10 -9.69 -26.60 27.06
N VAL A 11 -8.76 -26.63 28.03
CA VAL A 11 -7.77 -25.56 28.23
C VAL A 11 -6.77 -25.49 27.07
N LEU A 12 -6.31 -26.63 26.57
CA LEU A 12 -5.41 -26.68 25.41
C LEU A 12 -6.09 -26.13 24.13
N ALA A 13 -7.35 -26.48 23.91
CA ALA A 13 -8.12 -25.97 22.77
C ALA A 13 -8.29 -24.43 22.84
N CYS A 14 -8.63 -23.89 24.00
CA CYS A 14 -8.77 -22.43 24.19
C CYS A 14 -7.45 -21.67 23.97
N THR A 15 -6.31 -22.22 24.36
CA THR A 15 -5.00 -21.57 24.15
C THR A 15 -4.57 -21.57 22.69
N LEU A 16 -4.87 -22.60 21.92
CA LEU A 16 -4.57 -22.68 20.49
C LEU A 16 -5.42 -21.68 19.69
N TRP A 17 -6.68 -21.48 20.04
CA TRP A 17 -7.54 -20.50 19.38
C TRP A 17 -7.10 -19.06 19.71
N ALA A 18 -6.78 -18.77 20.97
CA ALA A 18 -6.29 -17.46 21.38
C ALA A 18 -4.99 -17.07 20.63
N SER A 19 -4.07 -18.01 20.42
CA SER A 19 -2.83 -17.79 19.68
C SER A 19 -3.07 -17.51 18.19
N ALA A 20 -4.05 -18.17 17.57
CA ALA A 20 -4.40 -17.97 16.17
C ALA A 20 -5.03 -16.58 15.94
N PHE A 21 -5.89 -16.12 16.84
CA PHE A 21 -6.49 -14.79 16.78
C PHE A 21 -5.46 -13.67 17.04
N ALA A 22 -4.55 -13.87 17.99
CA ALA A 22 -3.46 -12.94 18.25
C ALA A 22 -2.58 -12.78 17.01
N GLY A 23 -2.17 -13.88 16.38
CA GLY A 23 -1.36 -13.85 15.16
C GLY A 23 -2.03 -13.12 14.00
N TYR A 24 -3.34 -13.30 13.80
CA TYR A 24 -4.10 -12.58 12.77
C TYR A 24 -4.17 -11.07 13.04
N ALA A 25 -4.41 -10.67 14.29
CA ALA A 25 -4.46 -9.26 14.68
C ALA A 25 -3.10 -8.57 14.49
N ASP A 26 -2.01 -9.25 14.86
CA ASP A 26 -0.65 -8.76 14.71
C ASP A 26 -0.28 -8.61 13.22
N ASP A 27 -0.60 -9.62 12.40
CA ASP A 27 -0.37 -9.60 10.96
C ASP A 27 -1.13 -8.45 10.29
N ARG A 28 -2.39 -8.26 10.66
CA ARG A 28 -3.21 -7.16 10.17
C ARG A 28 -2.62 -5.80 10.53
N ALA A 29 -2.24 -5.62 11.80
CA ALA A 29 -1.62 -4.38 12.27
C ALA A 29 -0.28 -4.10 11.56
N GLU A 30 0.53 -5.13 11.30
CA GLU A 30 1.78 -4.99 10.57
C GLU A 30 1.55 -4.58 9.11
N ILE A 31 0.53 -5.14 8.43
CA ILE A 31 0.17 -4.78 7.06
C ILE A 31 -0.36 -3.34 6.99
N GLU A 32 -1.18 -2.91 7.94
CA GLU A 32 -1.63 -1.52 8.04
C GLU A 32 -0.43 -0.57 8.24
N ASN A 33 0.49 -0.91 9.13
CA ASN A 33 1.72 -0.14 9.35
C ASN A 33 2.65 -0.14 8.13
N LEU A 34 2.73 -1.24 7.38
CA LEU A 34 3.48 -1.32 6.12
C LEU A 34 2.95 -0.30 5.11
N SER A 35 1.62 -0.29 4.90
CA SER A 35 0.96 0.63 3.97
C SER A 35 1.14 2.09 4.39
N ASN A 36 1.01 2.39 5.68
CA ASN A 36 1.20 3.73 6.22
C ASN A 36 2.66 4.19 6.10
N ARG A 37 3.65 3.33 6.40
CA ARG A 37 5.07 3.64 6.19
C ARG A 37 5.38 3.93 4.74
N TYR A 38 4.86 3.11 3.82
CA TYR A 38 5.02 3.33 2.39
C TYR A 38 4.54 4.73 2.00
N MET A 39 3.33 5.13 2.40
CA MET A 39 2.79 6.44 2.02
C MET A 39 3.55 7.61 2.64
N VAL A 40 3.90 7.53 3.92
CA VAL A 40 4.71 8.57 4.59
C VAL A 40 6.07 8.72 3.91
N ALA A 41 6.70 7.61 3.52
CA ALA A 41 7.98 7.61 2.82
C ALA A 41 7.86 8.18 1.40
N VAL A 42 6.82 7.84 0.66
CA VAL A 42 6.52 8.43 -0.66
C VAL A 42 6.35 9.94 -0.54
N ASP A 43 5.57 10.40 0.42
CA ASP A 43 5.28 11.82 0.64
C ASP A 43 6.50 12.63 1.10
N SER A 44 7.46 11.99 1.76
CA SER A 44 8.70 12.61 2.22
C SER A 44 9.86 12.45 1.24
N GLY A 45 9.70 11.61 0.20
CA GLY A 45 10.78 11.29 -0.75
C GLY A 45 11.83 10.34 -0.18
N ASP A 46 11.54 9.66 0.93
CA ASP A 46 12.42 8.65 1.54
C ASP A 46 12.37 7.34 0.76
N MET A 47 13.12 7.30 -0.33
CA MET A 47 13.12 6.16 -1.25
C MET A 47 13.70 4.88 -0.62
N ASP A 48 14.54 4.98 0.39
CA ASP A 48 15.09 3.80 1.06
C ASP A 48 14.01 3.13 1.92
N THR A 49 13.24 3.90 2.66
CA THR A 49 12.07 3.39 3.38
C THR A 49 11.01 2.86 2.42
N VAL A 50 10.72 3.53 1.29
CA VAL A 50 9.83 2.99 0.26
C VAL A 50 10.31 1.62 -0.19
N MET A 51 11.58 1.46 -0.53
CA MET A 51 12.12 0.18 -0.99
C MET A 51 12.15 -0.90 0.10
N ALA A 52 12.25 -0.53 1.36
CA ALA A 52 12.17 -1.48 2.47
C ALA A 52 10.79 -2.14 2.60
N THR A 53 9.73 -1.53 2.06
CA THR A 53 8.36 -2.09 2.07
C THR A 53 8.11 -3.13 0.97
N TRP A 54 9.01 -3.31 0.02
CA TRP A 54 8.84 -4.20 -1.13
C TRP A 54 9.61 -5.50 -0.99
N ALA A 55 9.04 -6.61 -1.48
CA ALA A 55 9.78 -7.82 -1.76
C ALA A 55 10.76 -7.58 -2.92
N ASP A 56 11.88 -8.30 -2.98
CA ASP A 56 12.91 -8.13 -4.02
C ASP A 56 12.35 -8.38 -5.42
N ASP A 57 11.40 -9.32 -5.53
CA ASP A 57 10.67 -9.68 -6.73
C ASP A 57 9.28 -9.01 -6.80
N GLY A 58 9.10 -7.87 -6.14
CA GLY A 58 7.87 -7.10 -6.13
C GLY A 58 7.47 -6.57 -7.50
N VAL A 59 6.19 -6.29 -7.69
CA VAL A 59 5.63 -5.74 -8.93
C VAL A 59 4.78 -4.53 -8.59
N LEU A 60 5.06 -3.41 -9.25
CA LEU A 60 4.25 -2.19 -9.20
C LEU A 60 3.54 -2.01 -10.55
N GLU A 61 2.22 -1.95 -10.52
CA GLU A 61 1.39 -1.58 -11.66
C GLU A 61 0.74 -0.22 -11.38
N TRP A 62 1.05 0.77 -12.19
CA TRP A 62 0.62 2.15 -11.96
C TRP A 62 0.46 2.93 -13.28
N ALA A 63 0.14 4.22 -13.21
CA ALA A 63 -0.11 5.07 -14.39
C ALA A 63 1.02 5.06 -15.44
N SER A 64 2.26 4.86 -15.01
CA SER A 64 3.42 4.84 -15.91
C SER A 64 3.73 3.45 -16.50
N GLY A 65 3.00 2.41 -16.10
CA GLY A 65 3.20 1.04 -16.59
C GLY A 65 3.40 0.00 -15.50
N THR A 66 4.15 -1.04 -15.80
CA THR A 66 4.44 -2.15 -14.90
C THR A 66 5.95 -2.25 -14.65
N GLU A 67 6.33 -2.16 -13.39
CA GLU A 67 7.71 -2.27 -12.93
C GLU A 67 7.91 -3.59 -12.19
N ARG A 68 8.93 -4.35 -12.56
CA ARG A 68 9.21 -5.67 -11.96
C ARG A 68 10.55 -5.70 -11.26
N GLY A 69 10.51 -6.06 -9.98
CA GLY A 69 11.66 -6.10 -9.09
C GLY A 69 11.98 -4.73 -8.47
N LYS A 70 12.51 -4.80 -7.26
CA LYS A 70 12.79 -3.63 -6.41
C LYS A 70 13.64 -2.56 -7.10
N ALA A 71 14.62 -2.95 -7.94
CA ALA A 71 15.49 -2.01 -8.65
C ALA A 71 14.72 -1.21 -9.73
N ALA A 72 13.83 -1.87 -10.49
CA ALA A 72 13.00 -1.20 -11.50
C ALA A 72 11.99 -0.27 -10.83
N ILE A 73 11.34 -0.71 -9.75
CA ILE A 73 10.41 0.10 -8.96
C ILE A 73 11.12 1.36 -8.44
N ARG A 74 12.32 1.21 -7.85
CA ARG A 74 13.12 2.36 -7.37
C ARG A 74 13.39 3.36 -8.49
N LYS A 75 13.84 2.88 -9.64
CA LYS A 75 14.17 3.73 -10.80
C LYS A 75 12.94 4.52 -11.27
N ALA A 76 11.80 3.86 -11.42
CA ALA A 76 10.57 4.47 -11.89
C ALA A 76 10.03 5.52 -10.90
N MET A 77 9.98 5.19 -9.62
CA MET A 77 9.50 6.10 -8.58
C MET A 77 10.45 7.30 -8.39
N ALA A 78 11.77 7.11 -8.49
CA ALA A 78 12.74 8.21 -8.46
C ALA A 78 12.57 9.14 -9.67
N GLY A 79 12.30 8.59 -10.85
CA GLY A 79 12.00 9.36 -12.07
C GLY A 79 10.74 10.22 -11.91
N PHE A 80 9.68 9.68 -11.33
CA PHE A 80 8.45 10.41 -11.02
C PHE A 80 8.69 11.54 -10.01
N SER A 81 9.42 11.27 -8.93
CA SER A 81 9.79 12.29 -7.94
C SER A 81 10.68 13.39 -8.56
N GLY A 82 11.60 13.03 -9.44
CA GLY A 82 12.45 13.97 -10.17
C GLY A 82 11.65 14.86 -11.13
N ALA A 83 10.69 14.30 -11.86
CA ALA A 83 9.80 15.07 -12.74
C ALA A 83 8.94 16.07 -11.97
N ARG A 84 8.44 15.65 -10.79
CA ARG A 84 7.71 16.53 -9.87
C ARG A 84 8.60 17.65 -9.34
N ALA A 85 9.88 17.35 -9.04
CA ALA A 85 10.87 18.34 -8.64
C ALA A 85 11.11 19.39 -9.72
N ALA A 86 11.27 18.95 -10.95
CA ALA A 86 11.53 19.83 -12.09
C ALA A 86 10.32 20.74 -12.43
N SER A 87 9.12 20.38 -11.99
CA SER A 87 7.91 21.19 -12.21
C SER A 87 7.71 22.32 -11.21
N MET A 88 8.61 22.50 -10.25
CA MET A 88 8.52 23.60 -9.28
C MET A 88 8.71 24.95 -9.95
N PRO A 89 7.90 25.97 -9.59
CA PRO A 89 8.12 27.32 -10.07
C PRO A 89 9.49 27.86 -9.70
N PRO A 90 10.18 28.61 -10.59
CA PRO A 90 11.43 29.25 -10.25
C PRO A 90 11.29 30.14 -9.01
N GLY A 91 12.23 30.00 -8.06
CA GLY A 91 12.23 30.78 -6.81
C GLY A 91 11.32 30.25 -5.71
N ALA A 92 10.67 29.10 -5.88
CA ALA A 92 9.93 28.44 -4.80
C ALA A 92 10.92 27.98 -3.72
N THR A 93 10.75 28.51 -2.50
CA THR A 93 11.60 28.20 -1.34
C THR A 93 11.13 26.99 -0.53
N SER A 94 9.95 26.45 -0.88
CA SER A 94 9.38 25.26 -0.26
C SER A 94 8.66 24.42 -1.29
N TRP A 95 8.78 23.10 -1.14
CA TRP A 95 8.04 22.15 -1.93
C TRP A 95 6.53 22.36 -1.74
N PRO A 96 5.77 22.31 -2.84
CA PRO A 96 4.35 22.04 -2.72
C PRO A 96 4.18 20.77 -1.89
N ARG A 97 3.45 20.84 -0.82
CA ARG A 97 3.23 19.67 0.03
C ARG A 97 2.01 18.93 -0.45
N SER A 98 2.21 17.73 -0.94
CA SER A 98 1.14 16.76 -1.08
C SER A 98 1.18 15.77 0.06
N ARG A 99 0.00 15.25 0.41
CA ARG A 99 -0.16 14.17 1.37
C ARG A 99 -1.17 13.19 0.84
N HIS A 100 -0.78 11.92 0.87
CA HIS A 100 -1.69 10.85 0.57
C HIS A 100 -2.29 10.30 1.87
N PHE A 101 -3.54 9.90 1.78
CA PHE A 101 -4.27 9.26 2.86
C PHE A 101 -4.79 7.91 2.38
N ILE A 102 -4.65 6.88 3.22
CA ILE A 102 -5.20 5.54 2.99
C ILE A 102 -6.41 5.37 3.87
N LEU A 103 -7.51 4.89 3.30
CA LEU A 103 -8.80 4.73 3.96
C LEU A 103 -9.39 3.36 3.65
N ASN A 104 -10.31 2.92 4.50
CA ASN A 104 -11.13 1.72 4.27
C ASN A 104 -10.27 0.50 3.89
N HIS A 105 -9.19 0.28 4.62
CA HIS A 105 -8.24 -0.79 4.35
C HIS A 105 -8.82 -2.14 4.74
N VAL A 106 -9.20 -2.93 3.75
CA VAL A 106 -9.68 -4.31 3.91
C VAL A 106 -8.50 -5.24 3.67
N ILE A 107 -8.23 -6.12 4.63
CA ILE A 107 -7.07 -7.03 4.62
C ILE A 107 -7.55 -8.44 4.87
N ASP A 108 -7.12 -9.38 4.04
CA ASP A 108 -7.43 -10.80 4.12
C ASP A 108 -6.12 -11.59 4.20
N VAL A 109 -5.86 -12.20 5.36
CA VAL A 109 -4.60 -12.87 5.69
C VAL A 109 -4.77 -14.38 5.61
N HIS A 110 -3.87 -15.03 4.85
CA HIS A 110 -3.81 -16.49 4.67
C HIS A 110 -2.38 -17.01 4.92
N GLY A 111 -2.06 -17.31 6.16
CA GLY A 111 -0.72 -17.75 6.57
C GLY A 111 0.33 -16.67 6.26
N ASN A 112 1.26 -16.95 5.36
CA ASN A 112 2.33 -16.02 4.96
C ASN A 112 2.00 -15.18 3.71
N THR A 113 0.74 -15.15 3.29
CA THR A 113 0.26 -14.33 2.18
C THR A 113 -0.96 -13.55 2.62
N ALA A 114 -1.17 -12.38 2.00
CA ALA A 114 -2.37 -11.60 2.22
C ALA A 114 -2.78 -10.88 0.93
N LYS A 115 -4.05 -10.53 0.84
CA LYS A 115 -4.57 -9.58 -0.13
C LYS A 115 -5.14 -8.39 0.60
N SER A 116 -5.04 -7.22 -0.01
CA SER A 116 -5.70 -6.05 0.54
C SER A 116 -6.22 -5.12 -0.54
N THR A 117 -7.26 -4.36 -0.17
CA THR A 117 -7.81 -3.26 -0.95
C THR A 117 -7.97 -2.06 -0.04
N ALA A 118 -7.58 -0.89 -0.51
CA ALA A 118 -7.75 0.35 0.22
C ALA A 118 -8.07 1.50 -0.72
N TYR A 119 -8.88 2.44 -0.30
CA TYR A 119 -9.01 3.71 -0.99
C TYR A 119 -7.86 4.63 -0.61
N TRP A 120 -7.50 5.51 -1.54
CA TRP A 120 -6.54 6.57 -1.28
C TRP A 120 -6.99 7.88 -1.92
N PHE A 121 -6.56 8.98 -1.34
CA PHE A 121 -6.64 10.28 -1.97
C PHE A 121 -5.41 11.12 -1.65
N GLU A 122 -5.13 12.10 -2.50
CA GLU A 122 -4.05 13.06 -2.35
C GLU A 122 -4.62 14.46 -2.20
N ILE A 123 -4.18 15.18 -1.17
CA ILE A 123 -4.37 16.61 -1.03
C ILE A 123 -3.06 17.35 -1.30
N THR A 124 -3.16 18.55 -1.85
CA THR A 124 -2.00 19.41 -2.07
C THR A 124 -2.34 20.87 -1.77
N ASN A 125 -1.32 21.65 -1.41
CA ASN A 125 -1.38 23.12 -1.42
C ASN A 125 -0.52 23.72 -2.53
N SER A 126 -0.15 22.91 -3.53
CA SER A 126 0.57 23.33 -4.72
C SER A 126 -0.35 23.98 -5.75
N THR A 127 -1.08 25.01 -5.32
CA THR A 127 -1.99 25.76 -6.15
C THR A 127 -1.50 27.22 -6.24
N PRO A 128 -1.88 27.97 -7.29
CA PRO A 128 -1.52 29.39 -7.38
C PRO A 128 -1.99 30.19 -6.17
N GLN A 129 -3.13 29.84 -5.58
CA GLN A 129 -3.74 30.50 -4.43
C GLN A 129 -3.20 29.96 -3.10
N LYS A 130 -2.40 28.86 -3.12
CA LYS A 130 -1.90 28.14 -1.94
C LYS A 130 -3.00 27.59 -1.02
N ASP A 131 -4.20 27.43 -1.55
CA ASP A 131 -5.31 26.75 -0.89
C ASP A 131 -5.13 25.22 -0.95
N VAL A 132 -5.76 24.52 -0.04
CA VAL A 132 -5.72 23.05 0.00
C VAL A 132 -6.77 22.49 -0.94
N GLN A 133 -6.33 21.63 -1.87
CA GLN A 133 -7.20 20.96 -2.83
C GLN A 133 -6.99 19.46 -2.80
N LEU A 134 -8.08 18.70 -3.01
CA LEU A 134 -8.02 17.30 -3.36
C LEU A 134 -7.72 17.21 -4.85
N VAL A 135 -6.63 16.52 -5.22
CA VAL A 135 -6.16 16.47 -6.63
C VAL A 135 -6.35 15.11 -7.26
N TYR A 136 -6.11 14.04 -6.51
CA TYR A 136 -6.23 12.67 -7.00
C TYR A 136 -6.90 11.79 -5.96
N PHE A 137 -7.58 10.74 -6.45
CA PHE A 137 -8.13 9.68 -5.62
C PHE A 137 -8.21 8.38 -6.43
N GLY A 138 -8.33 7.28 -5.70
CA GLY A 138 -8.45 5.97 -6.30
C GLY A 138 -8.38 4.85 -5.27
N HIS A 139 -7.92 3.68 -5.70
CA HIS A 139 -7.75 2.55 -4.81
C HIS A 139 -6.46 1.77 -5.11
N TYR A 140 -6.05 0.98 -4.13
CA TYR A 140 -5.00 -0.02 -4.26
C TYR A 140 -5.63 -1.41 -4.26
N GLU A 141 -5.06 -2.33 -5.06
CA GLU A 141 -5.19 -3.77 -4.90
C GLU A 141 -3.79 -4.32 -4.66
N ASP A 142 -3.59 -4.94 -3.50
CA ASP A 142 -2.29 -5.44 -3.09
C ASP A 142 -2.29 -6.95 -2.90
N GLU A 143 -1.17 -7.59 -3.27
CA GLU A 143 -0.76 -8.90 -2.78
C GLU A 143 0.47 -8.73 -1.90
N LEU A 144 0.43 -9.33 -0.72
CA LEU A 144 1.49 -9.22 0.27
C LEU A 144 2.05 -10.60 0.60
N VAL A 145 3.31 -10.62 1.01
CA VAL A 145 4.02 -11.83 1.42
C VAL A 145 4.78 -11.57 2.71
N LYS A 146 4.74 -12.53 3.64
CA LYS A 146 5.53 -12.50 4.88
C LYS A 146 6.84 -13.22 4.64
N ARG A 147 7.97 -12.50 4.75
CA ARG A 147 9.32 -13.04 4.60
C ARG A 147 10.16 -12.66 5.81
N ASN A 148 10.83 -13.66 6.40
CA ASN A 148 11.63 -13.47 7.61
C ASN A 148 10.88 -12.76 8.76
N GLY A 149 9.58 -13.08 8.90
CA GLY A 149 8.72 -12.49 9.92
C GLY A 149 8.12 -11.12 9.58
N HIS A 150 8.43 -10.53 8.42
CA HIS A 150 7.96 -9.19 8.02
C HIS A 150 7.10 -9.23 6.77
N TRP A 151 6.02 -8.45 6.78
CA TRP A 151 5.15 -8.27 5.63
C TRP A 151 5.77 -7.31 4.61
N LEU A 152 5.62 -7.64 3.31
CA LEU A 152 6.17 -6.88 2.18
C LEU A 152 5.15 -6.88 1.03
N PHE A 153 5.13 -5.81 0.24
CA PHE A 153 4.39 -5.79 -1.01
C PHE A 153 5.03 -6.74 -2.04
N LYS A 154 4.23 -7.68 -2.52
CA LYS A 154 4.57 -8.58 -3.63
C LYS A 154 4.03 -8.05 -4.95
N LEU A 155 2.82 -7.50 -4.93
CA LEU A 155 2.20 -6.78 -6.02
C LEU A 155 1.45 -5.59 -5.41
N ARG A 156 1.57 -4.43 -6.01
CA ARG A 156 0.69 -3.28 -5.78
C ARG A 156 0.18 -2.77 -7.10
N LYS A 157 -1.13 -2.71 -7.24
CA LYS A 157 -1.80 -2.01 -8.34
C LYS A 157 -2.35 -0.69 -7.83
N VAL A 158 -1.97 0.37 -8.51
CA VAL A 158 -2.40 1.73 -8.17
C VAL A 158 -3.41 2.20 -9.20
N TYR A 159 -4.67 2.20 -8.84
CA TYR A 159 -5.74 2.75 -9.68
C TYR A 159 -5.94 4.22 -9.35
N ASN A 160 -5.71 5.10 -10.33
CA ASN A 160 -6.03 6.52 -10.22
C ASN A 160 -7.36 6.78 -10.92
N GLU A 161 -8.43 6.95 -10.14
CA GLU A 161 -9.80 7.09 -10.65
C GLU A 161 -10.14 8.53 -11.06
N SER A 162 -9.31 9.49 -10.70
CA SER A 162 -9.47 10.90 -11.10
C SER A 162 -8.95 11.19 -12.51
N LEU A 163 -8.21 10.27 -13.14
CA LEU A 163 -7.72 10.44 -14.50
C LEU A 163 -8.82 10.11 -15.51
N GLY A 164 -9.14 11.05 -16.38
CA GLY A 164 -10.28 10.98 -17.30
C GLY A 164 -10.18 9.92 -18.40
N ASN A 165 -9.03 9.30 -18.61
CA ASN A 165 -8.84 8.22 -19.58
C ASN A 165 -7.94 7.12 -19.02
N ARG A 166 -8.50 6.27 -18.17
CA ARG A 166 -7.80 5.19 -17.48
C ARG A 166 -7.12 4.20 -18.44
N ALA A 167 -7.76 3.92 -19.58
CA ALA A 167 -7.21 2.97 -20.55
C ALA A 167 -5.87 3.39 -21.14
N LEU A 168 -5.58 4.69 -21.21
CA LEU A 168 -4.29 5.20 -21.66
C LEU A 168 -3.19 4.99 -20.61
N PHE A 169 -3.54 5.03 -19.33
CA PHE A 169 -2.58 4.93 -18.22
C PHE A 169 -2.43 3.51 -17.69
N TYR A 170 -3.40 2.65 -17.96
CA TYR A 170 -3.43 1.25 -17.51
C TYR A 170 -3.80 0.31 -18.65
N PRO A 171 -3.03 0.25 -19.74
CA PRO A 171 -3.28 -0.68 -20.83
C PRO A 171 -3.23 -2.12 -20.31
N GLY A 172 -4.36 -2.81 -20.34
CA GLY A 172 -4.50 -4.18 -19.86
C GLY A 172 -5.11 -4.37 -18.47
N LEU A 173 -5.27 -3.30 -17.68
CA LEU A 173 -5.99 -3.40 -16.39
C LEU A 173 -7.51 -3.23 -16.55
N GLY A 174 -7.96 -2.72 -17.70
CA GLY A 174 -9.37 -2.47 -17.98
C GLY A 174 -10.03 -1.51 -17.01
N GLU A 175 -11.25 -1.11 -17.29
CA GLU A 175 -12.11 -0.39 -16.35
C GLU A 175 -12.75 -1.40 -15.39
N ARG A 176 -11.99 -1.91 -14.42
CA ARG A 176 -12.58 -2.70 -13.34
C ARG A 176 -13.18 -1.77 -12.33
N ASP A 177 -14.49 -1.64 -12.38
CA ASP A 177 -15.23 -1.15 -11.22
C ASP A 177 -15.17 -2.23 -10.14
N PRO A 178 -14.60 -1.96 -8.95
CA PRO A 178 -14.55 -2.95 -7.85
C PRO A 178 -15.93 -3.47 -7.45
N ARG A 179 -16.99 -2.75 -7.81
CA ARG A 179 -18.40 -3.11 -7.55
C ARG A 179 -18.98 -4.13 -8.56
N GLN A 180 -18.25 -4.41 -9.64
CA GLN A 180 -18.67 -5.32 -10.71
C GLN A 180 -18.07 -6.74 -10.55
N LYS A 181 -17.96 -7.23 -9.31
CA LYS A 181 -17.65 -8.64 -9.03
C LYS A 181 -18.91 -9.48 -9.00
#